data_449d053d750c71f9f9510dcaae033609
#
_entry.id   449d053d750c71f9f9510dcaae033609
#
_cell.length_a   1.000
_cell.length_b   1.000
_cell.length_c   1.000
_cell.angle_alpha   90.00
_cell.angle_beta   90.00
_cell.angle_gamma   90.00
#
_symmetry.space_group_name_H-M   'P 1'
#
loop_
_entity.id
_entity.type
_entity.pdbx_description
1 polymer ?
#
loop_
_entity_poly.entity_id
_entity_poly.type
_entity_poly.pdbx_seq_one_letter_code
_entity_poly.pdbx_strand_id
1 'polypeptide(L)'
;SLTEDCRRTHCTGCGICPTLGVDVIDYAGTEEEHSFAPAEVHPRAAETDTEHAPAERSLFVYRGLITKGEELRYVSHLDYANLFVRACKRAKLPMAYSEGFNPHMKVAFASALSLGAASDAEYVDFEMTEALPPSVVMKRLGEHLPRGAQMVRLKLLEGKHKALMADVD
;
A
#
# COMPACT_ATOMS: atom_id res chain seq x y z
N SER A 1 26.22 -23.23 -18.02
CA SER A 1 27.39 -22.34 -17.94
C SER A 1 26.98 -21.11 -17.16
N LEU A 2 27.66 -20.82 -16.05
CA LEU A 2 27.51 -19.61 -15.30
C LEU A 2 28.13 -18.46 -16.10
N THR A 3 27.42 -17.42 -16.40
CA THR A 3 27.95 -16.18 -16.94
C THR A 3 28.80 -15.51 -15.88
N GLU A 4 30.04 -15.19 -16.21
CA GLU A 4 30.96 -14.48 -15.32
C GLU A 4 30.42 -13.05 -15.05
N ASP A 5 30.72 -12.55 -13.86
CA ASP A 5 30.29 -11.21 -13.45
C ASP A 5 31.12 -10.16 -14.21
N CYS A 6 30.51 -9.49 -15.18
CA CYS A 6 31.13 -8.49 -16.03
C CYS A 6 31.62 -7.22 -15.28
N ARG A 7 31.32 -7.10 -13.99
CA ARG A 7 31.89 -6.04 -13.13
C ARG A 7 33.30 -6.37 -12.65
N ARG A 8 33.72 -7.65 -12.75
CA ARG A 8 35.03 -8.16 -12.29
C ARG A 8 35.90 -8.66 -13.41
N THR A 9 35.31 -8.98 -14.55
CA THR A 9 35.98 -9.48 -15.75
C THR A 9 35.53 -8.62 -16.95
N HIS A 10 36.11 -8.86 -18.11
CA HIS A 10 35.72 -8.13 -19.32
C HIS A 10 34.31 -8.52 -19.81
N CYS A 11 33.68 -7.64 -20.56
CA CYS A 11 32.36 -7.86 -21.11
C CYS A 11 32.32 -9.14 -21.97
N THR A 12 31.42 -10.07 -21.63
CA THR A 12 31.20 -11.34 -22.34
C THR A 12 30.27 -11.25 -23.53
N GLY A 13 29.75 -10.05 -23.84
CA GLY A 13 28.86 -9.84 -24.96
C GLY A 13 27.48 -10.49 -24.79
N CYS A 14 26.97 -10.59 -23.57
CA CYS A 14 25.66 -11.22 -23.29
C CYS A 14 24.45 -10.47 -23.88
N GLY A 15 24.66 -9.30 -24.50
CA GLY A 15 23.64 -8.53 -25.21
C GLY A 15 22.73 -7.64 -24.36
N ILE A 16 22.88 -7.68 -23.03
CA ILE A 16 22.00 -6.90 -22.12
C ILE A 16 22.31 -5.42 -22.16
N CYS A 17 23.58 -5.03 -21.99
CA CYS A 17 23.97 -3.63 -21.88
C CYS A 17 23.72 -2.83 -23.19
N PRO A 18 24.05 -3.33 -24.40
CA PRO A 18 23.75 -2.61 -25.63
C PRO A 18 22.24 -2.44 -25.87
N THR A 19 21.44 -3.44 -25.50
CA THR A 19 19.98 -3.39 -25.65
C THR A 19 19.34 -2.35 -24.75
N LEU A 20 19.93 -2.12 -23.57
CA LEU A 20 19.46 -1.11 -22.61
C LEU A 20 20.13 0.26 -22.80
N GLY A 21 21.09 0.39 -23.76
CA GLY A 21 21.82 1.63 -23.96
C GLY A 21 22.73 2.01 -22.77
N VAL A 22 23.16 1.04 -21.97
CA VAL A 22 23.98 1.24 -20.79
C VAL A 22 25.33 0.59 -21.02
N ASP A 23 26.43 1.33 -20.82
CA ASP A 23 27.78 0.79 -20.82
C ASP A 23 28.14 0.24 -19.45
N VAL A 24 28.97 -0.83 -19.44
CA VAL A 24 29.54 -1.35 -18.21
C VAL A 24 30.60 -0.36 -17.72
N ILE A 25 30.31 0.29 -16.60
CA ILE A 25 31.28 1.17 -15.94
C ILE A 25 32.12 0.29 -15.01
N ASP A 26 33.38 0.10 -15.34
CA ASP A 26 34.34 -0.61 -14.48
C ASP A 26 34.89 0.37 -13.44
N TYR A 27 34.50 0.16 -12.19
CA TYR A 27 35.03 0.92 -11.06
C TYR A 27 36.28 0.27 -10.44
N ALA A 28 36.76 -0.86 -10.97
CA ALA A 28 37.93 -1.55 -10.48
C ALA A 28 39.25 -0.88 -10.96
N GLY A 29 39.48 0.33 -10.54
CA GLY A 29 40.71 1.07 -10.89
C GLY A 29 40.63 2.56 -10.59
N THR A 30 39.49 3.06 -10.22
CA THR A 30 39.34 4.40 -9.68
C THR A 30 39.55 4.36 -8.16
N GLU A 31 40.83 4.32 -7.73
CA GLU A 31 41.21 4.72 -6.36
C GLU A 31 41.04 6.24 -6.17
N GLU A 32 40.06 6.84 -6.80
CA GLU A 32 39.57 8.11 -6.30
C GLU A 32 38.74 7.79 -5.06
N GLU A 33 39.40 7.96 -3.91
CA GLU A 33 38.71 8.14 -2.65
C GLU A 33 37.62 9.17 -2.86
N HIS A 34 36.42 8.73 -3.28
CA HIS A 34 35.25 9.50 -3.02
C HIS A 34 35.11 9.55 -1.49
N SER A 35 35.84 10.48 -0.89
CA SER A 35 35.52 10.90 0.46
C SER A 35 34.08 11.40 0.38
N PHE A 36 33.13 10.55 0.68
CA PHE A 36 31.82 10.99 1.12
C PHE A 36 32.11 11.85 2.35
N ALA A 37 32.33 13.13 2.13
CA ALA A 37 32.16 14.07 3.21
C ALA A 37 30.76 13.75 3.77
N PRO A 38 30.64 13.34 5.04
CA PRO A 38 29.31 13.13 5.60
C PRO A 38 28.57 14.43 5.35
N ALA A 39 27.46 14.35 4.59
CA ALA A 39 26.60 15.50 4.37
C ALA A 39 26.40 16.11 5.76
N GLU A 40 26.77 17.39 5.93
CA GLU A 40 26.54 18.09 7.17
C GLU A 40 25.07 17.85 7.49
N VAL A 41 24.83 16.97 8.46
CA VAL A 41 23.52 16.78 9.03
C VAL A 41 23.25 18.11 9.70
N HIS A 42 22.61 19.02 8.96
CA HIS A 42 22.06 20.22 9.59
C HIS A 42 21.21 19.68 10.74
N PRO A 43 21.52 20.03 11.99
CA PRO A 43 20.67 19.64 13.09
C PRO A 43 19.29 20.18 12.73
N ARG A 44 18.40 19.28 12.36
CA ARG A 44 16.98 19.59 12.21
C ARG A 44 16.64 20.26 13.53
N ALA A 45 16.31 21.55 13.47
CA ALA A 45 15.90 22.27 14.66
C ALA A 45 14.99 21.34 15.43
N ALA A 46 15.36 21.06 16.67
CA ALA A 46 14.50 20.30 17.57
C ALA A 46 13.22 21.11 17.67
N GLU A 47 12.26 20.78 16.80
CA GLU A 47 10.89 21.17 17.02
C GLU A 47 10.57 20.50 18.34
N THR A 48 10.46 21.35 19.36
CA THR A 48 10.06 20.98 20.70
C THR A 48 8.89 20.03 20.57
N ASP A 49 9.12 18.77 20.96
CA ASP A 49 8.07 17.81 21.24
C ASP A 49 7.17 18.49 22.28
N THR A 50 6.21 19.27 21.79
CA THR A 50 5.01 19.51 22.56
C THR A 50 4.38 18.13 22.70
N GLU A 51 4.53 17.57 23.91
CA GLU A 51 3.80 16.42 24.37
C GLU A 51 2.32 16.62 24.01
N HIS A 52 1.96 16.21 22.79
CA HIS A 52 0.59 15.92 22.47
C HIS A 52 0.30 14.59 23.17
N ALA A 53 -0.20 14.70 24.41
CA ALA A 53 -0.95 13.61 25.01
C ALA A 53 -1.84 13.04 23.89
N PRO A 54 -1.88 11.70 23.69
CA PRO A 54 -2.69 11.12 22.65
C PRO A 54 -4.15 11.50 22.96
N ALA A 55 -4.64 12.55 22.32
CA ALA A 55 -6.06 12.80 22.26
C ALA A 55 -6.64 11.49 21.72
N GLU A 56 -7.54 10.85 22.46
CA GLU A 56 -8.29 9.68 22.01
C GLU A 56 -8.97 10.10 20.70
N ARG A 57 -8.27 9.84 19.59
CA ARG A 57 -8.81 10.07 18.26
C ARG A 57 -9.87 9.01 18.10
N SER A 58 -11.13 9.41 18.25
CA SER A 58 -12.25 8.55 17.95
C SER A 58 -12.12 8.10 16.50
N LEU A 59 -11.82 6.81 16.29
CA LEU A 59 -11.72 6.20 14.98
C LEU A 59 -13.08 5.64 14.62
N PHE A 60 -13.47 5.84 13.38
CA PHE A 60 -14.73 5.37 12.83
C PHE A 60 -14.48 4.16 11.94
N VAL A 61 -15.00 3.01 12.33
CA VAL A 61 -14.81 1.75 11.62
C VAL A 61 -15.96 1.55 10.64
N TYR A 62 -15.62 1.29 9.39
CA TYR A 62 -16.55 0.97 8.34
C TYR A 62 -16.39 -0.47 7.90
N ARG A 63 -17.49 -1.18 7.78
CA ARG A 63 -17.54 -2.54 7.22
C ARG A 63 -18.20 -2.49 5.87
N GLY A 64 -17.46 -2.88 4.83
CA GLY A 64 -17.88 -2.90 3.46
C GLY A 64 -17.99 -4.30 2.89
N LEU A 65 -18.89 -4.47 1.92
CA LEU A 65 -18.98 -5.62 1.04
C LEU A 65 -18.53 -5.18 -0.35
N ILE A 66 -17.46 -5.79 -0.86
CA ILE A 66 -16.85 -5.44 -2.14
C ILE A 66 -16.76 -6.68 -3.04
N THR A 67 -16.93 -6.51 -4.35
CA THR A 67 -16.75 -7.59 -5.33
C THR A 67 -15.33 -7.65 -5.84
N LYS A 68 -14.86 -8.85 -6.20
CA LYS A 68 -13.69 -9.11 -7.02
C LYS A 68 -14.13 -9.85 -8.27
N GLY A 69 -14.50 -9.12 -9.32
CA GLY A 69 -15.02 -9.67 -10.56
C GLY A 69 -13.97 -10.41 -11.41
N GLU A 70 -14.43 -10.98 -12.52
CA GLU A 70 -13.61 -11.79 -13.43
C GLU A 70 -12.39 -11.05 -13.96
N GLU A 71 -12.48 -9.73 -14.20
CA GLU A 71 -11.37 -8.92 -14.69
C GLU A 71 -10.20 -8.85 -13.69
N LEU A 72 -10.49 -9.03 -12.40
CA LEU A 72 -9.51 -8.98 -11.32
C LEU A 72 -9.14 -10.34 -10.75
N ARG A 73 -9.67 -11.45 -11.27
CA ARG A 73 -9.47 -12.78 -10.70
C ARG A 73 -8.00 -13.19 -10.61
N TYR A 74 -7.16 -12.73 -11.53
CA TYR A 74 -5.73 -13.01 -11.55
C TYR A 74 -4.88 -11.98 -10.77
N VAL A 75 -5.52 -11.03 -10.09
CA VAL A 75 -4.85 -10.13 -9.14
C VAL A 75 -4.70 -10.86 -7.81
N SER A 76 -3.49 -10.84 -7.24
CA SER A 76 -3.23 -11.45 -5.94
C SER A 76 -4.02 -10.73 -4.83
N HIS A 77 -4.21 -11.40 -3.68
CA HIS A 77 -4.88 -10.78 -2.55
C HIS A 77 -4.19 -9.49 -2.09
N LEU A 78 -2.86 -9.48 -2.01
CA LEU A 78 -2.09 -8.30 -1.60
C LEU A 78 -2.22 -7.16 -2.61
N ASP A 79 -2.19 -7.47 -3.90
CA ASP A 79 -2.37 -6.45 -4.94
C ASP A 79 -3.80 -5.91 -4.94
N TYR A 80 -4.80 -6.76 -4.68
CA TYR A 80 -6.18 -6.34 -4.53
C TYR A 80 -6.38 -5.42 -3.31
N ALA A 81 -5.77 -5.76 -2.17
CA ALA A 81 -5.77 -4.89 -0.99
C ALA A 81 -5.08 -3.54 -1.28
N ASN A 82 -3.91 -3.56 -1.96
CA ASN A 82 -3.22 -2.35 -2.38
C ASN A 82 -4.04 -1.50 -3.36
N LEU A 83 -4.78 -2.15 -4.25
CA LEU A 83 -5.68 -1.49 -5.18
C LEU A 83 -6.79 -0.75 -4.42
N PHE A 84 -7.40 -1.39 -3.42
CA PHE A 84 -8.38 -0.75 -2.55
C PHE A 84 -7.80 0.45 -1.80
N VAL A 85 -6.62 0.30 -1.18
CA VAL A 85 -5.89 1.39 -0.51
C VAL A 85 -5.63 2.57 -1.45
N ARG A 86 -5.22 2.28 -2.70
CA ARG A 86 -5.02 3.33 -3.72
C ARG A 86 -6.33 4.02 -4.11
N ALA A 87 -7.45 3.29 -4.16
CA ALA A 87 -8.77 3.86 -4.41
C ALA A 87 -9.17 4.80 -3.28
N CYS A 88 -8.99 4.41 -2.01
CA CYS A 88 -9.24 5.26 -0.85
C CYS A 88 -8.42 6.57 -0.90
N LYS A 89 -7.13 6.48 -1.27
CA LYS A 89 -6.25 7.66 -1.44
C LYS A 89 -6.77 8.61 -2.52
N ARG A 90 -7.12 8.08 -3.70
CA ARG A 90 -7.65 8.87 -4.81
C ARG A 90 -8.99 9.50 -4.48
N ALA A 91 -9.83 8.78 -3.75
CA ALA A 91 -11.11 9.28 -3.25
C ALA A 91 -10.96 10.33 -2.14
N LYS A 92 -9.72 10.61 -1.69
CA LYS A 92 -9.40 11.55 -0.61
C LYS A 92 -10.24 11.28 0.65
N LEU A 93 -10.38 10.01 1.00
CA LEU A 93 -11.04 9.63 2.24
C LEU A 93 -10.10 9.89 3.43
N PRO A 94 -10.63 10.38 4.58
CA PRO A 94 -9.85 10.64 5.78
C PRO A 94 -9.48 9.35 6.51
N MET A 95 -8.61 8.53 5.90
CA MET A 95 -8.22 7.23 6.38
C MET A 95 -7.33 7.31 7.60
N ALA A 96 -7.54 6.41 8.56
CA ALA A 96 -6.64 6.23 9.68
C ALA A 96 -5.41 5.42 9.28
N TYR A 97 -4.28 5.75 9.92
CA TYR A 97 -3.00 5.07 9.70
C TYR A 97 -2.54 4.40 10.98
N SER A 98 -1.76 3.34 10.84
CA SER A 98 -1.08 2.71 11.96
C SER A 98 0.01 3.65 12.50
N GLU A 99 0.32 3.50 13.79
CA GLU A 99 1.44 4.18 14.44
C GLU A 99 2.75 3.43 14.14
N GLY A 100 3.87 4.13 14.13
CA GLY A 100 5.19 3.56 13.93
C GLY A 100 5.95 4.14 12.75
N PHE A 101 7.13 3.59 12.46
CA PHE A 101 8.07 4.12 11.45
C PHE A 101 7.56 4.00 10.00
N ASN A 102 6.70 3.03 9.72
CA ASN A 102 6.10 2.83 8.40
C ASN A 102 4.57 2.83 8.51
N PRO A 103 3.94 4.02 8.55
CA PRO A 103 2.49 4.11 8.68
C PRO A 103 1.80 3.50 7.46
N HIS A 104 0.87 2.59 7.69
CA HIS A 104 0.00 2.03 6.65
C HIS A 104 -1.47 2.28 7.00
N MET A 105 -2.32 2.36 5.97
CA MET A 105 -3.74 2.53 6.19
C MET A 105 -4.30 1.34 6.95
N LYS A 106 -5.17 1.62 7.92
CA LYS A 106 -5.88 0.59 8.68
C LYS A 106 -7.02 0.03 7.82
N VAL A 107 -6.69 -1.04 7.08
CA VAL A 107 -7.60 -1.79 6.22
C VAL A 107 -7.38 -3.28 6.48
N ALA A 108 -8.46 -4.03 6.69
CA ALA A 108 -8.44 -5.47 6.90
C ALA A 108 -9.49 -6.15 6.04
N PHE A 109 -9.12 -7.21 5.33
CA PHE A 109 -10.05 -8.09 4.62
C PHE A 109 -10.37 -9.31 5.49
N ALA A 110 -11.59 -9.84 5.37
CA ALA A 110 -12.02 -11.01 6.14
C ALA A 110 -11.22 -12.26 5.79
N SER A 111 -10.92 -12.45 4.51
CA SER A 111 -10.18 -13.60 4.02
C SER A 111 -9.23 -13.22 2.90
N ALA A 112 -8.22 -14.05 2.67
CA ALA A 112 -7.33 -13.92 1.54
C ALA A 112 -7.85 -14.77 0.38
N LEU A 113 -8.46 -14.13 -0.62
CA LEU A 113 -8.95 -14.82 -1.79
C LEU A 113 -7.79 -15.31 -2.67
N SER A 114 -7.86 -16.57 -3.07
CA SER A 114 -6.83 -17.20 -3.91
C SER A 114 -6.70 -16.52 -5.27
N LEU A 115 -5.51 -16.60 -5.85
CA LEU A 115 -5.27 -16.20 -7.24
C LEU A 115 -6.14 -17.05 -8.19
N GLY A 116 -6.76 -16.42 -9.16
CA GLY A 116 -7.67 -17.07 -10.10
C GLY A 116 -9.13 -17.14 -9.63
N ALA A 117 -9.41 -16.78 -8.36
CA ALA A 117 -10.78 -16.74 -7.85
C ALA A 117 -11.40 -15.35 -8.02
N ALA A 118 -12.66 -15.32 -8.43
CA ALA A 118 -13.55 -14.18 -8.36
C ALA A 118 -14.47 -14.33 -7.13
N SER A 119 -15.02 -13.22 -6.64
CA SER A 119 -15.96 -13.22 -5.52
C SER A 119 -16.95 -12.06 -5.64
N ASP A 120 -18.21 -12.36 -5.37
CA ASP A 120 -19.26 -11.34 -5.33
C ASP A 120 -19.40 -10.65 -3.96
N ALA A 121 -18.72 -11.19 -2.94
CA ALA A 121 -18.90 -10.76 -1.56
C ALA A 121 -17.63 -10.94 -0.73
N GLU A 122 -16.71 -9.99 -0.81
CA GLU A 122 -15.55 -9.88 0.08
C GLU A 122 -15.82 -8.82 1.14
N TYR A 123 -15.64 -9.19 2.41
CA TYR A 123 -15.76 -8.23 3.49
C TYR A 123 -14.46 -7.49 3.72
N VAL A 124 -14.56 -6.18 3.90
CA VAL A 124 -13.42 -5.30 4.21
C VAL A 124 -13.80 -4.34 5.31
N ASP A 125 -12.98 -4.27 6.36
CA ASP A 125 -13.06 -3.24 7.39
C ASP A 125 -11.96 -2.20 7.15
N PHE A 126 -12.30 -0.94 7.36
CA PHE A 126 -11.34 0.15 7.32
C PHE A 126 -11.71 1.26 8.30
N GLU A 127 -10.68 1.93 8.81
CA GLU A 127 -10.83 2.98 9.81
C GLU A 127 -10.62 4.36 9.19
N MET A 128 -11.45 5.30 9.60
CA MET A 128 -11.34 6.70 9.24
C MET A 128 -11.21 7.60 10.48
N THR A 129 -10.58 8.75 10.30
CA THR A 129 -10.41 9.78 11.34
C THR A 129 -11.63 10.69 11.49
N GLU A 130 -12.52 10.66 10.51
CA GLU A 130 -13.75 11.45 10.48
C GLU A 130 -14.94 10.58 10.08
N ALA A 131 -16.08 10.80 10.69
CA ALA A 131 -17.32 10.13 10.32
C ALA A 131 -17.91 10.77 9.05
N LEU A 132 -18.03 10.00 7.99
CA LEU A 132 -18.72 10.39 6.77
C LEU A 132 -19.95 9.49 6.56
N PRO A 133 -21.04 10.01 5.99
CA PRO A 133 -22.17 9.16 5.63
C PRO A 133 -21.73 8.02 4.68
N PRO A 134 -22.12 6.76 4.93
CA PRO A 134 -21.73 5.62 4.09
C PRO A 134 -22.02 5.83 2.59
N SER A 135 -23.12 6.51 2.25
CA SER A 135 -23.46 6.85 0.86
C SER A 135 -22.42 7.75 0.18
N VAL A 136 -21.86 8.71 0.92
CA VAL A 136 -20.78 9.59 0.41
C VAL A 136 -19.51 8.81 0.18
N VAL A 137 -19.15 7.94 1.12
CA VAL A 137 -17.95 7.09 1.01
C VAL A 137 -18.08 6.13 -0.18
N MET A 138 -19.24 5.46 -0.32
CA MET A 138 -19.52 4.56 -1.45
C MET A 138 -19.43 5.28 -2.79
N LYS A 139 -20.00 6.47 -2.91
CA LYS A 139 -19.94 7.26 -4.15
C LYS A 139 -18.49 7.60 -4.50
N ARG A 140 -17.72 8.16 -3.57
CA ARG A 140 -16.32 8.52 -3.78
C ARG A 140 -15.46 7.30 -4.15
N LEU A 141 -15.64 6.16 -3.46
CA LEU A 141 -14.92 4.93 -3.79
C LEU A 141 -15.31 4.40 -5.18
N GLY A 142 -16.60 4.40 -5.51
CA GLY A 142 -17.09 3.92 -6.80
C GLY A 142 -16.47 4.64 -8.01
N GLU A 143 -16.16 5.94 -7.86
CA GLU A 143 -15.49 6.73 -8.90
C GLU A 143 -14.00 6.37 -9.09
N HIS A 144 -13.40 5.67 -8.13
CA HIS A 144 -11.95 5.39 -8.09
C HIS A 144 -11.60 3.90 -8.05
N LEU A 145 -12.57 3.03 -7.85
CA LEU A 145 -12.38 1.59 -7.99
C LEU A 145 -12.21 1.22 -9.47
N PRO A 146 -11.37 0.25 -9.80
CA PRO A 146 -11.21 -0.21 -11.17
C PRO A 146 -12.41 -1.06 -11.61
N ARG A 147 -12.49 -1.34 -12.90
CA ARG A 147 -13.42 -2.33 -13.43
C ARG A 147 -13.22 -3.66 -12.73
N GLY A 148 -14.31 -4.35 -12.41
CA GLY A 148 -14.28 -5.61 -11.69
C GLY A 148 -14.25 -5.47 -10.15
N ALA A 149 -14.11 -4.27 -9.60
CA ALA A 149 -14.28 -4.03 -8.17
C ALA A 149 -15.43 -3.05 -7.93
N GLN A 150 -16.39 -3.44 -7.10
CA GLN A 150 -17.53 -2.60 -6.77
C GLN A 150 -17.86 -2.71 -5.28
N MET A 151 -18.02 -1.57 -4.60
CA MET A 151 -18.54 -1.53 -3.23
C MET A 151 -20.06 -1.74 -3.28
N VAL A 152 -20.52 -2.90 -2.84
CA VAL A 152 -21.95 -3.29 -2.87
C VAL A 152 -22.70 -2.71 -1.68
N ARG A 153 -22.08 -2.72 -0.51
CA ARG A 153 -22.67 -2.27 0.75
C ARG A 153 -21.61 -1.67 1.64
N LEU A 154 -21.98 -0.70 2.43
CA LEU A 154 -21.12 -0.10 3.45
C LEU A 154 -21.94 0.26 4.68
N LYS A 155 -21.41 -0.03 5.86
CA LYS A 155 -21.97 0.35 7.15
C LYS A 155 -20.92 1.01 8.02
N LEU A 156 -21.30 2.05 8.74
CA LEU A 156 -20.52 2.55 9.88
C LEU A 156 -20.86 1.67 11.09
N LEU A 157 -19.83 1.13 11.75
CA LEU A 157 -19.99 0.32 12.95
C LEU A 157 -19.99 1.23 14.18
N GLU A 158 -20.99 1.08 15.03
CA GLU A 158 -21.12 1.84 16.27
C GLU A 158 -20.71 0.99 17.47
N GLY A 159 -19.91 1.57 18.37
CA GLY A 159 -19.49 0.92 19.60
C GLY A 159 -18.48 -0.24 19.43
N LYS A 160 -18.48 -1.16 20.42
CA LYS A 160 -17.63 -2.37 20.36
C LYS A 160 -18.19 -3.34 19.33
N HIS A 161 -17.47 -3.54 18.24
CA HIS A 161 -17.82 -4.51 17.19
C HIS A 161 -16.93 -5.77 17.28
N LYS A 162 -17.47 -6.88 16.84
CA LYS A 162 -16.70 -8.13 16.73
C LYS A 162 -15.65 -7.98 15.61
N ALA A 163 -14.54 -8.70 15.76
CA ALA A 163 -13.57 -8.83 14.69
C ALA A 163 -14.25 -9.34 13.40
N LEU A 164 -13.78 -8.88 12.25
CA LEU A 164 -14.39 -9.14 10.95
C LEU A 164 -14.66 -10.64 10.71
N MET A 165 -13.66 -11.49 11.02
CA MET A 165 -13.78 -12.96 10.89
C MET A 165 -14.81 -13.61 11.82
N ALA A 166 -15.18 -12.96 12.90
CA ALA A 166 -16.14 -13.50 13.88
C ALA A 166 -17.60 -13.10 13.60
N ASP A 167 -17.81 -12.26 12.58
CA ASP A 167 -19.13 -11.71 12.23
C ASP A 167 -19.60 -12.15 10.84
N VAL A 168 -18.77 -12.93 10.14
CA VAL A 168 -19.08 -13.52 8.83
C VAL A 168 -19.49 -14.98 9.07
N ASP A 169 -20.80 -15.22 9.17
CA ASP A 169 -21.41 -16.54 9.11
C ASP A 169 -21.96 -16.81 7.72
#